data_fbbca61153fcb9db37b3ea246f0aefec
#
_entry.id   fbbca61153fcb9db37b3ea246f0aefec
#
_cell.length_a   1.000
_cell.length_b   1.000
_cell.length_c   1.000
_cell.angle_alpha   90.00
_cell.angle_beta   90.00
_cell.angle_gamma   90.00
#
_symmetry.space_group_name_H-M   'P 1'
#
loop_
_entity.id
_entity.type
_entity.pdbx_description
1 polymer ?
#
loop_
_entity_poly.entity_id
_entity_poly.type
_entity_poly.pdbx_seq_one_letter_code
_entity_poly.pdbx_strand_id
1 'polypeptide(L)'
;MSSGEEDTMSVHPEDLMQSQQETLHRFRVILTEEGLIRKRDDDNYLLRFLRARASILRKLRPYLDLMLMLIPMWQQTFQFPEREAIKELYPHFHHKTDKMGRPVYIERLGQLQVDELLKTTTMDRMLLYHVKEWETLIDWKIPACSKMAGTCISQTLTILDMKGLTMRHMNKQVRNFIQKITKVDQDFYPEYLGKMFIVNAPTAFKAMWAVVRPWLDKRTQKKIEVHGPNFSSKLLELVDSENLPVFLGGSCCCPGGCENADAGPWNESTYQNKQTFDESLKSLD
;
A
#
# COMPACT_ATOMS: atom_id res chain seq x y z
N MET A 1 5.09 -17.45 -30.69
CA MET A 1 3.89 -16.60 -30.74
C MET A 1 3.69 -16.03 -29.37
N SER A 2 4.09 -14.78 -29.25
CA SER A 2 4.14 -14.01 -28.02
C SER A 2 2.73 -13.56 -27.67
N SER A 3 2.17 -14.09 -26.61
CA SER A 3 0.94 -13.60 -26.01
C SER A 3 1.30 -12.69 -24.86
N GLY A 4 1.42 -11.40 -25.17
CA GLY A 4 0.71 -10.32 -24.57
C GLY A 4 1.14 -9.97 -23.16
N GLU A 5 2.27 -9.27 -23.02
CA GLU A 5 2.48 -8.31 -21.94
C GLU A 5 1.58 -7.08 -22.19
N GLU A 6 0.26 -7.26 -22.16
CA GLU A 6 -0.68 -6.20 -21.90
C GLU A 6 -0.86 -6.13 -20.40
N ASP A 7 0.09 -5.54 -19.69
CA ASP A 7 -0.17 -5.27 -18.30
C ASP A 7 0.47 -3.97 -17.83
N THR A 8 -0.40 -3.10 -17.32
CA THR A 8 -0.15 -2.08 -16.30
C THR A 8 0.54 -0.79 -16.70
N MET A 9 0.48 -0.36 -17.93
CA MET A 9 0.57 1.07 -18.18
C MET A 9 -0.70 1.73 -17.60
N SER A 10 -0.52 2.73 -16.74
CA SER A 10 -1.61 3.59 -16.30
C SER A 10 -2.26 4.18 -17.56
N VAL A 11 -3.41 3.64 -17.95
CA VAL A 11 -4.18 4.22 -19.04
C VAL A 11 -4.58 5.61 -18.57
N HIS A 12 -4.04 6.65 -19.23
CA HIS A 12 -4.39 8.03 -18.91
C HIS A 12 -5.89 8.27 -19.19
N PRO A 13 -6.55 9.21 -18.48
CA PRO A 13 -7.94 9.56 -18.76
C PRO A 13 -8.20 9.89 -20.23
N GLU A 14 -7.18 10.38 -20.94
CA GLU A 14 -7.20 10.74 -22.36
C GLU A 14 -7.31 9.51 -23.30
N ASP A 15 -6.88 8.34 -22.84
CA ASP A 15 -6.90 7.08 -23.61
C ASP A 15 -8.20 6.28 -23.42
N LEU A 16 -9.17 6.81 -22.69
CA LEU A 16 -10.42 6.13 -22.38
C LEU A 16 -11.37 6.11 -23.59
N MET A 17 -12.04 4.98 -23.80
CA MET A 17 -13.18 4.93 -24.72
C MET A 17 -14.30 5.84 -24.22
N GLN A 18 -15.11 6.40 -25.13
CA GLN A 18 -16.20 7.30 -24.80
C GLN A 18 -17.13 6.79 -23.69
N SER A 19 -17.50 5.51 -23.72
CA SER A 19 -18.33 4.87 -22.69
C SER A 19 -17.67 4.84 -21.31
N GLN A 20 -16.33 4.78 -21.27
CA GLN A 20 -15.55 4.81 -20.03
C GLN A 20 -15.46 6.25 -19.49
N GLN A 21 -15.32 7.25 -20.36
CA GLN A 21 -15.34 8.67 -20.02
C GLN A 21 -16.71 9.08 -19.45
N GLU A 22 -17.80 8.64 -20.08
CA GLU A 22 -19.16 8.86 -19.58
C GLU A 22 -19.37 8.22 -18.19
N THR A 23 -18.85 7.01 -17.98
CA THR A 23 -18.94 6.32 -16.70
C THR A 23 -18.16 7.06 -15.61
N LEU A 24 -16.95 7.55 -15.93
CA LEU A 24 -16.11 8.33 -15.02
C LEU A 24 -16.80 9.65 -14.65
N HIS A 25 -17.34 10.35 -15.64
CA HIS A 25 -18.09 11.59 -15.42
C HIS A 25 -19.30 11.37 -14.49
N ARG A 26 -20.12 10.35 -14.76
CA ARG A 26 -21.26 9.99 -13.89
C ARG A 26 -20.84 9.66 -12.48
N PHE A 27 -19.72 8.94 -12.32
CA PHE A 27 -19.19 8.60 -11.01
C PHE A 27 -18.75 9.85 -10.25
N ARG A 28 -18.06 10.78 -10.90
CA ARG A 28 -17.68 12.08 -10.32
C ARG A 28 -18.89 12.91 -9.89
N VAL A 29 -19.94 12.97 -10.73
CA VAL A 29 -21.18 13.69 -10.40
C VAL A 29 -21.81 13.14 -9.12
N ILE A 30 -21.95 11.81 -9.02
CA ILE A 30 -22.51 11.15 -7.82
C ILE A 30 -21.70 11.50 -6.57
N LEU A 31 -20.35 11.40 -6.65
CA LEU A 31 -19.49 11.72 -5.52
C LEU A 31 -19.57 13.18 -5.10
N THR A 32 -19.75 14.09 -6.06
CA THR A 32 -19.91 15.54 -5.80
C THR A 32 -21.24 15.82 -5.12
N GLU A 33 -22.34 15.24 -5.61
CA GLU A 33 -23.70 15.41 -5.04
C GLU A 33 -23.78 14.85 -3.61
N GLU A 34 -23.07 13.77 -3.33
CA GLU A 34 -23.02 13.14 -1.99
C GLU A 34 -21.99 13.83 -1.05
N GLY A 35 -21.26 14.85 -1.53
CA GLY A 35 -20.22 15.55 -0.76
C GLY A 35 -18.98 14.69 -0.44
N LEU A 36 -18.69 13.70 -1.28
CA LEU A 36 -17.66 12.67 -1.06
C LEU A 36 -16.36 12.94 -1.80
N ILE A 37 -16.36 13.88 -2.72
CA ILE A 37 -15.18 14.18 -3.54
C ILE A 37 -14.19 15.02 -2.72
N ARG A 38 -12.93 14.60 -2.72
CA ARG A 38 -11.84 15.33 -2.07
C ARG A 38 -11.02 16.06 -3.11
N LYS A 39 -10.27 17.10 -2.70
CA LYS A 39 -9.41 17.89 -3.59
C LYS A 39 -8.43 17.05 -4.40
N ARG A 40 -7.97 15.91 -3.83
CA ARG A 40 -7.03 14.97 -4.47
C ARG A 40 -7.68 13.93 -5.38
N ASP A 41 -9.02 13.78 -5.36
CA ASP A 41 -9.73 12.73 -6.08
C ASP A 41 -9.85 13.12 -7.56
N ASP A 42 -8.72 13.09 -8.26
CA ASP A 42 -8.61 13.30 -9.69
C ASP A 42 -9.17 12.12 -10.50
N ASP A 43 -9.20 12.24 -11.81
CA ASP A 43 -9.72 11.22 -12.70
C ASP A 43 -8.92 9.91 -12.62
N ASN A 44 -7.61 9.99 -12.40
CA ASN A 44 -6.75 8.80 -12.22
C ASN A 44 -7.13 8.06 -10.94
N TYR A 45 -7.39 8.79 -9.85
CA TYR A 45 -7.85 8.20 -8.59
C TYR A 45 -9.20 7.51 -8.75
N LEU A 46 -10.18 8.20 -9.35
CA LEU A 46 -11.53 7.66 -9.55
C LEU A 46 -11.55 6.43 -10.49
N LEU A 47 -10.71 6.44 -11.51
CA LEU A 47 -10.57 5.32 -12.44
C LEU A 47 -10.10 4.02 -11.77
N ARG A 48 -9.32 4.09 -10.69
CA ARG A 48 -8.90 2.90 -9.93
C ARG A 48 -10.10 2.13 -9.41
N PHE A 49 -11.08 2.84 -8.85
CA PHE A 49 -12.31 2.23 -8.35
C PHE A 49 -13.16 1.64 -9.47
N LEU A 50 -13.30 2.35 -10.58
CA LEU A 50 -14.06 1.85 -11.73
C LEU A 50 -13.42 0.61 -12.34
N ARG A 51 -12.10 0.54 -12.44
CA ARG A 51 -11.35 -0.64 -12.90
C ARG A 51 -11.49 -1.82 -11.95
N ALA A 52 -11.33 -1.58 -10.66
CA ALA A 52 -11.41 -2.63 -9.64
C ALA A 52 -12.79 -3.29 -9.57
N ARG A 53 -13.86 -2.55 -9.87
CA ARG A 53 -15.26 -2.99 -9.71
C ARG A 53 -15.98 -3.29 -11.03
N ALA A 54 -15.24 -3.42 -12.15
CA ALA A 54 -15.80 -3.74 -13.46
C ALA A 54 -17.04 -2.90 -13.82
N SER A 55 -16.93 -1.56 -13.63
CA SER A 55 -17.93 -0.56 -14.06
C SER A 55 -19.30 -0.60 -13.35
N ILE A 56 -19.47 -1.28 -12.22
CA ILE A 56 -20.79 -1.37 -11.56
C ILE A 56 -20.90 -0.33 -10.42
N LEU A 57 -21.39 0.87 -10.73
CA LEU A 57 -21.64 1.96 -9.78
C LEU A 57 -22.48 1.55 -8.56
N ARG A 58 -23.44 0.63 -8.72
CA ARG A 58 -24.29 0.11 -7.61
C ARG A 58 -23.48 -0.59 -6.51
N LYS A 59 -22.32 -1.18 -6.82
CA LYS A 59 -21.48 -1.87 -5.84
C LYS A 59 -20.58 -0.91 -5.06
N LEU A 60 -20.49 0.35 -5.46
CA LEU A 60 -19.66 1.35 -4.80
C LEU A 60 -20.35 2.00 -3.58
N ARG A 61 -21.69 2.01 -3.51
CA ARG A 61 -22.42 2.69 -2.44
C ARG A 61 -22.05 2.23 -1.02
N PRO A 62 -21.96 0.93 -0.68
CA PRO A 62 -21.53 0.50 0.65
C PRO A 62 -20.12 0.96 1.03
N TYR A 63 -19.24 1.18 0.01
CA TYR A 63 -17.88 1.67 0.21
C TYR A 63 -17.84 3.17 0.44
N LEU A 64 -18.70 3.91 -0.26
CA LEU A 64 -18.86 5.35 -0.06
C LEU A 64 -19.39 5.63 1.36
N ASP A 65 -20.39 4.87 1.81
CA ASP A 65 -20.94 4.99 3.16
C ASP A 65 -19.87 4.69 4.23
N LEU A 66 -19.02 3.68 4.00
CA LEU A 66 -17.93 3.34 4.90
C LEU A 66 -16.79 4.36 4.86
N MET A 67 -16.46 4.92 3.69
CA MET A 67 -15.51 6.03 3.57
C MET A 67 -16.00 7.27 4.32
N LEU A 68 -17.28 7.61 4.22
CA LEU A 68 -17.91 8.70 4.99
C LEU A 68 -17.79 8.48 6.49
N MET A 69 -17.88 7.24 6.94
CA MET A 69 -17.80 6.89 8.36
C MET A 69 -16.35 6.90 8.88
N LEU A 70 -15.39 6.46 8.05
CA LEU A 70 -13.99 6.33 8.45
C LEU A 70 -13.19 7.63 8.28
N ILE A 71 -13.46 8.44 7.24
CA ILE A 71 -12.70 9.66 6.95
C ILE A 71 -12.80 10.71 8.06
N PRO A 72 -13.99 11.08 8.56
CA PRO A 72 -14.09 12.07 9.64
C PRO A 72 -13.46 11.57 10.96
N MET A 73 -13.65 10.29 11.27
CA MET A 73 -13.10 9.68 12.49
C MET A 73 -11.58 9.62 12.45
N TRP A 74 -11.01 9.49 11.25
CA TRP A 74 -9.57 9.36 11.03
C TRP A 74 -8.87 10.72 10.93
N GLN A 75 -9.44 11.71 10.26
CA GLN A 75 -8.84 13.03 10.06
C GLN A 75 -8.78 13.86 11.35
N GLN A 76 -9.76 13.72 12.24
CA GLN A 76 -9.90 14.62 13.38
C GLN A 76 -9.26 14.12 14.68
N THR A 77 -9.10 12.81 14.93
CA THR A 77 -8.77 12.34 16.28
C THR A 77 -7.86 11.13 16.40
N PHE A 78 -7.49 10.41 15.31
CA PHE A 78 -6.70 9.21 15.47
C PHE A 78 -5.23 9.51 15.76
N GLN A 79 -4.88 9.37 17.03
CA GLN A 79 -3.51 9.39 17.51
C GLN A 79 -3.02 7.98 17.76
N PHE A 80 -1.77 7.69 17.37
CA PHE A 80 -1.14 6.39 17.54
C PHE A 80 0.20 6.56 18.27
N PRO A 81 0.15 6.88 19.59
CA PRO A 81 1.36 7.11 20.39
C PRO A 81 2.21 5.85 20.52
N GLU A 82 1.62 4.67 20.40
CA GLU A 82 2.31 3.39 20.44
C GLU A 82 3.11 3.06 19.16
N ARG A 83 3.19 3.96 18.19
CA ARG A 83 3.82 3.74 16.87
C ARG A 83 5.24 3.21 16.96
N GLU A 84 6.07 3.81 17.80
CA GLU A 84 7.48 3.42 17.90
C GLU A 84 7.64 2.03 18.52
N ALA A 85 6.86 1.71 19.56
CA ALA A 85 6.81 0.36 20.14
C ALA A 85 6.31 -0.67 19.12
N ILE A 86 5.31 -0.31 18.31
CA ILE A 86 4.79 -1.21 17.26
C ILE A 86 5.83 -1.47 16.17
N LYS A 87 6.64 -0.49 15.77
CA LYS A 87 7.71 -0.70 14.78
C LYS A 87 8.74 -1.73 15.23
N GLU A 88 9.06 -1.77 16.51
CA GLU A 88 9.98 -2.78 17.07
C GLU A 88 9.37 -4.17 17.09
N LEU A 89 8.06 -4.28 17.37
CA LEU A 89 7.33 -5.55 17.46
C LEU A 89 6.88 -6.09 16.11
N TYR A 90 6.74 -5.21 15.13
CA TYR A 90 6.27 -5.49 13.78
C TYR A 90 6.92 -4.52 12.80
N PRO A 91 8.15 -4.80 12.34
CA PRO A 91 8.87 -3.91 11.43
C PRO A 91 8.21 -3.86 10.05
N HIS A 92 7.68 -2.68 9.70
CA HIS A 92 7.13 -2.35 8.40
C HIS A 92 7.36 -0.87 8.09
N PHE A 93 7.78 -0.57 6.87
CA PHE A 93 8.22 0.77 6.50
C PHE A 93 8.33 0.95 5.00
N HIS A 94 8.31 2.20 4.52
CA HIS A 94 8.71 2.54 3.17
C HIS A 94 10.20 2.88 3.15
N HIS A 95 10.87 2.46 2.07
CA HIS A 95 12.30 2.70 1.93
C HIS A 95 12.68 2.93 0.48
N LYS A 96 13.04 4.17 0.15
CA LYS A 96 13.49 4.57 -1.18
C LYS A 96 12.55 4.13 -2.31
N THR A 97 13.07 3.99 -3.52
CA THR A 97 12.30 3.66 -4.71
C THR A 97 12.90 2.49 -5.47
N ASP A 98 12.08 1.84 -6.27
CA ASP A 98 12.55 0.92 -7.30
C ASP A 98 13.03 1.67 -8.57
N LYS A 99 13.52 0.92 -9.56
CA LYS A 99 14.03 1.46 -10.83
C LYS A 99 12.97 2.19 -11.67
N MET A 100 11.69 1.95 -11.40
CA MET A 100 10.57 2.66 -12.02
C MET A 100 10.14 3.91 -11.23
N GLY A 101 10.84 4.25 -10.14
CA GLY A 101 10.50 5.36 -9.26
C GLY A 101 9.38 5.07 -8.27
N ARG A 102 8.86 3.84 -8.19
CA ARG A 102 7.80 3.46 -7.25
C ARG A 102 8.33 3.36 -5.83
N PRO A 103 7.62 3.87 -4.81
CA PRO A 103 8.01 3.68 -3.43
C PRO A 103 8.04 2.19 -3.07
N VAL A 104 9.11 1.77 -2.38
CA VAL A 104 9.27 0.37 -1.92
C VAL A 104 8.73 0.26 -0.50
N TYR A 105 7.71 -0.58 -0.30
CA TYR A 105 7.20 -0.97 1.01
C TYR A 105 7.79 -2.30 1.44
N ILE A 106 8.36 -2.35 2.62
CA ILE A 106 9.01 -3.53 3.20
C ILE A 106 8.31 -3.90 4.50
N GLU A 107 7.94 -5.16 4.64
CA GLU A 107 7.28 -5.71 5.82
C GLU A 107 7.96 -7.01 6.23
N ARG A 108 8.43 -7.08 7.48
CA ARG A 108 9.17 -8.22 8.02
C ARG A 108 8.27 -9.11 8.86
N LEU A 109 7.33 -9.79 8.19
CA LEU A 109 6.31 -10.64 8.82
C LEU A 109 6.88 -11.74 9.69
N GLY A 110 8.05 -12.26 9.36
CA GLY A 110 8.70 -13.26 10.17
C GLY A 110 9.25 -12.75 11.51
N GLN A 111 9.28 -11.43 11.71
CA GLN A 111 9.70 -10.79 12.97
C GLN A 111 8.53 -10.30 13.81
N LEU A 112 7.29 -10.46 13.33
CA LEU A 112 6.09 -10.07 14.05
C LEU A 112 5.99 -10.78 15.41
N GLN A 113 5.96 -10.01 16.48
CA GLN A 113 5.79 -10.49 17.85
C GLN A 113 4.31 -10.36 18.26
N VAL A 114 3.48 -11.30 17.81
CA VAL A 114 2.02 -11.22 17.92
C VAL A 114 1.55 -11.00 19.36
N ASP A 115 2.08 -11.76 20.31
CA ASP A 115 1.62 -11.72 21.71
C ASP A 115 1.98 -10.37 22.37
N GLU A 116 3.17 -9.81 22.08
CA GLU A 116 3.60 -8.50 22.60
C GLU A 116 2.84 -7.37 21.89
N LEU A 117 2.60 -7.50 20.59
CA LEU A 117 1.79 -6.55 19.83
C LEU A 117 0.40 -6.40 20.44
N LEU A 118 -0.26 -7.53 20.79
CA LEU A 118 -1.60 -7.52 21.38
C LEU A 118 -1.66 -6.98 22.83
N LYS A 119 -0.53 -6.94 23.53
CA LYS A 119 -0.42 -6.25 24.83
C LYS A 119 -0.27 -4.74 24.66
N THR A 120 0.35 -4.32 23.57
CA THR A 120 0.68 -2.91 23.29
C THR A 120 -0.47 -2.15 22.62
N THR A 121 -1.22 -2.83 21.73
CA THR A 121 -2.32 -2.22 20.98
C THR A 121 -3.42 -3.22 20.63
N THR A 122 -4.48 -2.76 19.98
CA THR A 122 -5.58 -3.62 19.50
C THR A 122 -5.53 -3.78 17.99
N MET A 123 -6.11 -4.86 17.47
CA MET A 123 -6.20 -5.10 16.02
C MET A 123 -7.00 -4.01 15.29
N ASP A 124 -8.00 -3.41 15.94
CA ASP A 124 -8.79 -2.33 15.34
C ASP A 124 -7.97 -1.02 15.28
N ARG A 125 -7.15 -0.73 16.28
CA ARG A 125 -6.19 0.40 16.21
C ARG A 125 -5.12 0.16 15.14
N MET A 126 -4.61 -1.06 15.02
CA MET A 126 -3.69 -1.45 13.93
C MET A 126 -4.32 -1.26 12.55
N LEU A 127 -5.62 -1.55 12.40
CA LEU A 127 -6.35 -1.30 11.14
C LEU A 127 -6.43 0.19 10.81
N LEU A 128 -6.73 1.03 11.82
CA LEU A 128 -6.73 2.50 11.65
C LEU A 128 -5.33 3.03 11.31
N TYR A 129 -4.29 2.48 11.94
CA TYR A 129 -2.91 2.83 11.62
C TYR A 129 -2.55 2.43 10.18
N HIS A 130 -2.97 1.26 9.72
CA HIS A 130 -2.80 0.82 8.34
C HIS A 130 -3.47 1.78 7.33
N VAL A 131 -4.70 2.22 7.62
CA VAL A 131 -5.38 3.27 6.84
C VAL A 131 -4.56 4.57 6.82
N LYS A 132 -4.01 4.99 7.96
CA LYS A 132 -3.14 6.17 8.06
C LYS A 132 -1.89 6.07 7.18
N GLU A 133 -1.25 4.92 7.16
CA GLU A 133 -0.08 4.69 6.31
C GLU A 133 -0.46 4.76 4.81
N TRP A 134 -1.63 4.23 4.41
CA TRP A 134 -2.15 4.39 3.05
C TRP A 134 -2.40 5.85 2.66
N GLU A 135 -3.07 6.60 3.52
CA GLU A 135 -3.34 8.02 3.27
C GLU A 135 -2.03 8.82 3.16
N THR A 136 -1.06 8.54 4.05
CA THR A 136 0.29 9.14 3.98
C THR A 136 1.01 8.77 2.68
N LEU A 137 0.89 7.53 2.23
CA LEU A 137 1.47 7.07 0.97
C LEU A 137 0.89 7.84 -0.22
N ILE A 138 -0.43 7.98 -0.26
CA ILE A 138 -1.15 8.60 -1.38
C ILE A 138 -0.93 10.11 -1.42
N ASP A 139 -1.00 10.77 -0.26
CA ASP A 139 -0.94 12.24 -0.19
C ASP A 139 0.49 12.78 -0.19
N TRP A 140 1.46 11.96 0.19
CA TRP A 140 2.83 12.42 0.41
C TRP A 140 3.88 11.66 -0.39
N LYS A 141 3.96 10.33 -0.21
CA LYS A 141 5.08 9.55 -0.76
C LYS A 141 5.00 9.37 -2.28
N ILE A 142 3.83 9.01 -2.82
CA ILE A 142 3.63 8.84 -4.26
C ILE A 142 3.82 10.16 -5.03
N PRO A 143 3.26 11.31 -4.61
CA PRO A 143 3.54 12.58 -5.26
C PRO A 143 5.01 12.98 -5.24
N ALA A 144 5.75 12.71 -4.15
CA ALA A 144 7.18 12.95 -4.08
C ALA A 144 7.96 12.08 -5.07
N CYS A 145 7.62 10.80 -5.16
CA CYS A 145 8.19 9.87 -6.13
C CYS A 145 7.90 10.32 -7.58
N SER A 146 6.67 10.76 -7.86
CA SER A 146 6.29 11.26 -9.18
C SER A 146 7.09 12.50 -9.58
N LYS A 147 7.28 13.44 -8.66
CA LYS A 147 8.07 14.65 -8.88
C LYS A 147 9.54 14.31 -9.16
N MET A 148 10.14 13.39 -8.38
CA MET A 148 11.52 12.98 -8.59
C MET A 148 11.70 12.23 -9.91
N ALA A 149 10.79 11.32 -10.24
CA ALA A 149 10.86 10.52 -11.46
C ALA A 149 10.52 11.33 -12.73
N GLY A 150 9.94 12.54 -12.61
CA GLY A 150 9.47 13.32 -13.76
C GLY A 150 8.32 12.67 -14.53
N THR A 151 7.64 11.69 -13.92
CA THR A 151 6.51 10.96 -14.50
C THR A 151 5.51 10.57 -13.42
N CYS A 152 4.27 10.26 -13.81
CA CYS A 152 3.22 9.87 -12.87
C CYS A 152 3.51 8.49 -12.28
N ILE A 153 3.96 8.45 -11.03
CA ILE A 153 4.04 7.22 -10.23
C ILE A 153 2.67 6.99 -9.59
N SER A 154 2.14 5.80 -9.74
CA SER A 154 0.78 5.48 -9.31
C SER A 154 0.66 4.16 -8.53
N GLN A 155 1.76 3.45 -8.38
CA GLN A 155 1.82 2.12 -7.76
C GLN A 155 3.02 2.01 -6.82
N THR A 156 3.04 0.93 -6.02
CA THR A 156 4.12 0.57 -5.11
C THR A 156 4.78 -0.75 -5.51
N LEU A 157 6.02 -0.94 -5.10
CA LEU A 157 6.64 -2.26 -4.98
C LEU A 157 6.55 -2.70 -3.51
N THR A 158 6.03 -3.89 -3.26
CA THR A 158 5.90 -4.45 -1.89
C THR A 158 6.80 -5.66 -1.72
N ILE A 159 7.53 -5.72 -0.62
CA ILE A 159 8.39 -6.85 -0.24
C ILE A 159 7.95 -7.35 1.14
N LEU A 160 7.47 -8.60 1.19
CA LEU A 160 7.09 -9.27 2.43
C LEU A 160 8.18 -10.28 2.80
N ASP A 161 8.98 -9.98 3.84
CA ASP A 161 10.04 -10.86 4.32
C ASP A 161 9.49 -11.85 5.35
N MET A 162 9.49 -13.14 4.98
CA MET A 162 9.01 -14.24 5.80
C MET A 162 10.11 -14.88 6.67
N LYS A 163 11.30 -14.29 6.76
CA LYS A 163 12.41 -14.84 7.53
C LYS A 163 12.05 -14.94 9.02
N GLY A 164 11.95 -16.17 9.53
CA GLY A 164 11.51 -16.42 10.90
C GLY A 164 10.03 -16.76 11.05
N LEU A 165 9.24 -16.72 9.95
CA LEU A 165 7.82 -17.04 9.99
C LEU A 165 7.58 -18.50 10.44
N THR A 166 6.67 -18.68 11.38
CA THR A 166 6.26 -19.99 11.90
C THR A 166 4.74 -20.11 11.92
N MET A 167 4.19 -21.29 12.14
CA MET A 167 2.73 -21.50 12.25
C MET A 167 2.07 -20.72 13.40
N ARG A 168 2.84 -20.29 14.41
CA ARG A 168 2.33 -19.43 15.50
C ARG A 168 1.86 -18.05 14.99
N HIS A 169 2.47 -17.55 13.93
CA HIS A 169 2.09 -16.28 13.27
C HIS A 169 0.77 -16.40 12.50
N MET A 170 0.19 -17.60 12.38
CA MET A 170 -1.09 -17.83 11.69
C MET A 170 -2.20 -18.24 12.64
N ASN A 171 -2.20 -17.72 13.87
CA ASN A 171 -3.29 -17.92 14.80
C ASN A 171 -4.59 -17.27 14.29
N LYS A 172 -5.72 -17.55 14.94
CA LYS A 172 -7.05 -17.06 14.52
C LYS A 172 -7.11 -15.52 14.46
N GLN A 173 -6.47 -14.83 15.40
CA GLN A 173 -6.49 -13.37 15.49
C GLN A 173 -5.74 -12.75 14.31
N VAL A 174 -4.53 -13.23 14.00
CA VAL A 174 -3.73 -12.77 12.85
C VAL A 174 -4.46 -13.05 11.54
N ARG A 175 -5.05 -14.23 11.36
CA ARG A 175 -5.83 -14.55 10.16
C ARG A 175 -7.01 -13.59 9.97
N ASN A 176 -7.76 -13.33 11.01
CA ASN A 176 -8.87 -12.38 10.98
C ASN A 176 -8.39 -10.97 10.63
N PHE A 177 -7.23 -10.58 11.16
CA PHE A 177 -6.64 -9.27 10.89
C PHE A 177 -6.17 -9.15 9.43
N ILE A 178 -5.44 -10.16 8.91
CA ILE A 178 -5.05 -10.20 7.48
C ILE A 178 -6.29 -10.11 6.58
N GLN A 179 -7.36 -10.82 6.92
CA GLN A 179 -8.60 -10.76 6.15
C GLN A 179 -9.25 -9.37 6.16
N LYS A 180 -9.26 -8.69 7.32
CA LYS A 180 -9.75 -7.30 7.43
C LYS A 180 -8.89 -6.34 6.62
N ILE A 181 -7.55 -6.40 6.74
CA ILE A 181 -6.61 -5.57 5.96
C ILE A 181 -6.82 -5.81 4.47
N THR A 182 -6.79 -7.07 4.02
CA THR A 182 -7.00 -7.41 2.61
C THR A 182 -8.31 -6.84 2.07
N LYS A 183 -9.37 -6.88 2.87
CA LYS A 183 -10.65 -6.30 2.49
C LYS A 183 -10.56 -4.78 2.37
N VAL A 184 -9.93 -4.10 3.33
CA VAL A 184 -9.73 -2.64 3.29
C VAL A 184 -8.92 -2.24 2.07
N ASP A 185 -7.81 -2.93 1.81
CA ASP A 185 -6.94 -2.62 0.66
C ASP A 185 -7.68 -2.77 -0.68
N GLN A 186 -8.43 -3.86 -0.85
CA GLN A 186 -9.18 -4.09 -2.08
C GLN A 186 -10.35 -3.11 -2.25
N ASP A 187 -10.97 -2.69 -1.14
CA ASP A 187 -12.16 -1.87 -1.16
C ASP A 187 -11.84 -0.37 -1.28
N PHE A 188 -10.78 0.10 -0.59
CA PHE A 188 -10.46 1.53 -0.49
C PHE A 188 -9.19 1.95 -1.22
N TYR A 189 -8.27 1.02 -1.44
CA TYR A 189 -6.96 1.28 -2.06
C TYR A 189 -6.70 0.40 -3.29
N PRO A 190 -7.68 0.29 -4.23
CA PRO A 190 -7.52 -0.56 -5.40
C PRO A 190 -6.40 -0.06 -6.32
N GLU A 191 -5.73 -1.00 -7.02
CA GLU A 191 -4.77 -0.75 -8.10
C GLU A 191 -3.48 0.00 -7.67
N TYR A 192 -3.22 0.14 -6.36
CA TYR A 192 -1.95 0.71 -5.88
C TYR A 192 -0.81 -0.30 -5.86
N LEU A 193 -1.09 -1.59 -5.77
CA LEU A 193 -0.06 -2.62 -5.87
C LEU A 193 0.42 -2.75 -7.31
N GLY A 194 1.70 -2.44 -7.58
CA GLY A 194 2.36 -2.71 -8.84
C GLY A 194 2.93 -4.11 -8.90
N LYS A 195 3.73 -4.48 -7.91
CA LYS A 195 4.36 -5.80 -7.77
C LYS A 195 4.54 -6.14 -6.30
N MET A 196 4.45 -7.42 -5.96
CA MET A 196 4.74 -7.91 -4.60
C MET A 196 5.68 -9.11 -4.66
N PHE A 197 6.73 -9.06 -3.86
CA PHE A 197 7.61 -10.19 -3.60
C PHE A 197 7.40 -10.69 -2.18
N ILE A 198 7.08 -11.97 -2.05
CA ILE A 198 7.10 -12.69 -0.78
C ILE A 198 8.41 -13.48 -0.76
N VAL A 199 9.34 -13.07 0.09
CA VAL A 199 10.71 -13.61 0.12
C VAL A 199 10.97 -14.39 1.40
N ASN A 200 12.02 -15.22 1.42
CA ASN A 200 12.35 -16.12 2.54
C ASN A 200 11.17 -17.02 2.93
N ALA A 201 10.29 -17.36 1.98
CA ALA A 201 9.12 -18.18 2.24
C ALA A 201 9.55 -19.59 2.73
N PRO A 202 9.24 -19.99 3.99
CA PRO A 202 9.55 -21.32 4.48
C PRO A 202 8.67 -22.38 3.81
N THR A 203 9.06 -23.65 3.90
CA THR A 203 8.29 -24.76 3.30
C THR A 203 6.84 -24.77 3.78
N ALA A 204 6.59 -24.43 5.05
CA ALA A 204 5.25 -24.34 5.62
C ALA A 204 4.40 -23.19 5.03
N PHE A 205 5.01 -22.21 4.36
CA PHE A 205 4.32 -21.07 3.77
C PHE A 205 3.28 -21.49 2.72
N LYS A 206 3.50 -22.60 2.01
CA LYS A 206 2.51 -23.10 1.03
C LYS A 206 1.13 -23.31 1.65
N ALA A 207 1.06 -23.85 2.87
CA ALA A 207 -0.21 -24.06 3.58
C ALA A 207 -0.84 -22.72 4.00
N MET A 208 -0.04 -21.77 4.49
CA MET A 208 -0.50 -20.45 4.85
C MET A 208 -1.02 -19.68 3.61
N TRP A 209 -0.29 -19.76 2.51
CA TRP A 209 -0.65 -19.12 1.24
C TRP A 209 -1.95 -19.68 0.66
N ALA A 210 -2.17 -20.98 0.78
CA ALA A 210 -3.42 -21.61 0.35
C ALA A 210 -4.66 -21.06 1.07
N VAL A 211 -4.49 -20.56 2.31
CA VAL A 211 -5.56 -19.93 3.09
C VAL A 211 -5.76 -18.47 2.69
N VAL A 212 -4.68 -17.72 2.49
CA VAL A 212 -4.73 -16.26 2.24
C VAL A 212 -5.05 -15.95 0.78
N ARG A 213 -4.47 -16.69 -0.16
CA ARG A 213 -4.61 -16.43 -1.60
C ARG A 213 -6.06 -16.26 -2.10
N PRO A 214 -7.05 -17.06 -1.65
CA PRO A 214 -8.44 -16.91 -2.06
C PRO A 214 -9.11 -15.59 -1.62
N TRP A 215 -8.53 -14.87 -0.65
CA TRP A 215 -9.04 -13.57 -0.20
C TRP A 215 -8.66 -12.43 -1.16
N LEU A 216 -7.63 -12.65 -1.98
CA LEU A 216 -7.13 -11.69 -2.95
C LEU A 216 -7.88 -11.81 -4.28
N ASP A 217 -8.15 -10.68 -4.92
CA ASP A 217 -8.65 -10.69 -6.28
C ASP A 217 -7.63 -11.29 -7.28
N LYS A 218 -8.12 -11.73 -8.46
CA LYS A 218 -7.28 -12.42 -9.45
C LYS A 218 -6.18 -11.52 -10.04
N ARG A 219 -6.38 -10.20 -10.13
CA ARG A 219 -5.39 -9.26 -10.64
C ARG A 219 -4.26 -9.09 -9.63
N THR A 220 -4.63 -8.89 -8.36
CA THR A 220 -3.65 -8.85 -7.24
C THR A 220 -2.84 -10.14 -7.18
N GLN A 221 -3.47 -11.33 -7.31
CA GLN A 221 -2.74 -12.60 -7.31
C GLN A 221 -1.68 -12.70 -8.40
N LYS A 222 -1.91 -12.12 -9.59
CA LYS A 222 -0.93 -12.11 -10.70
C LYS A 222 0.29 -11.23 -10.43
N LYS A 223 0.16 -10.25 -9.56
CA LYS A 223 1.22 -9.31 -9.18
C LYS A 223 2.15 -9.86 -8.09
N ILE A 224 1.85 -11.04 -7.53
CA ILE A 224 2.55 -11.63 -6.39
C ILE A 224 3.47 -12.76 -6.84
N GLU A 225 4.74 -12.65 -6.50
CA GLU A 225 5.74 -13.69 -6.65
C GLU A 225 6.22 -14.20 -5.30
N VAL A 226 6.35 -15.52 -5.17
CA VAL A 226 6.79 -16.18 -3.93
C VAL A 226 8.14 -16.84 -4.16
N HIS A 227 9.12 -16.45 -3.36
CA HIS A 227 10.50 -16.92 -3.42
C HIS A 227 10.98 -17.49 -2.10
N GLY A 228 11.78 -18.55 -2.18
CA GLY A 228 12.55 -19.08 -1.05
C GLY A 228 13.73 -18.17 -0.69
N PRO A 229 14.80 -18.72 -0.06
CA PRO A 229 15.93 -17.91 0.41
C PRO A 229 16.80 -17.30 -0.72
N ASN A 230 16.73 -17.83 -1.94
CA ASN A 230 17.52 -17.35 -3.08
C ASN A 230 16.76 -16.32 -3.92
N PHE A 231 16.35 -15.22 -3.32
CA PHE A 231 15.49 -14.19 -3.94
C PHE A 231 16.22 -12.92 -4.37
N SER A 232 17.42 -12.66 -3.86
CA SER A 232 18.10 -11.35 -3.98
C SER A 232 18.28 -10.90 -5.43
N SER A 233 18.67 -11.82 -6.33
CA SER A 233 18.85 -11.52 -7.74
C SER A 233 17.53 -11.00 -8.37
N LYS A 234 16.39 -11.54 -7.96
CA LYS A 234 15.08 -11.10 -8.45
C LYS A 234 14.70 -9.71 -7.95
N LEU A 235 15.02 -9.37 -6.72
CA LEU A 235 14.81 -8.02 -6.21
C LEU A 235 15.72 -7.02 -6.92
N LEU A 236 17.00 -7.37 -7.17
CA LEU A 236 17.98 -6.52 -7.84
C LEU A 236 17.66 -6.28 -9.33
N GLU A 237 16.80 -7.09 -9.95
CA GLU A 237 16.27 -6.79 -11.28
C GLU A 237 15.41 -5.51 -11.27
N LEU A 238 14.69 -5.26 -10.16
CA LEU A 238 13.74 -4.15 -10.02
C LEU A 238 14.20 -3.02 -9.12
N VAL A 239 15.09 -3.28 -8.16
CA VAL A 239 15.57 -2.29 -7.19
C VAL A 239 17.08 -2.18 -7.29
N ASP A 240 17.60 -0.95 -7.33
CA ASP A 240 19.04 -0.73 -7.30
C ASP A 240 19.61 -1.17 -5.95
N SER A 241 20.81 -1.74 -5.97
CA SER A 241 21.45 -2.29 -4.76
C SER A 241 21.54 -1.25 -3.63
N GLU A 242 21.83 0.00 -3.96
CA GLU A 242 21.89 1.12 -3.01
C GLU A 242 20.54 1.56 -2.43
N ASN A 243 19.43 1.12 -3.04
CA ASN A 243 18.08 1.36 -2.57
C ASN A 243 17.49 0.16 -1.82
N LEU A 244 18.13 -1.00 -1.90
CA LEU A 244 17.68 -2.23 -1.24
C LEU A 244 18.49 -2.46 0.04
N PRO A 245 17.87 -2.67 1.21
CA PRO A 245 18.57 -2.97 2.45
C PRO A 245 19.46 -4.22 2.37
N VAL A 246 20.58 -4.22 3.11
CA VAL A 246 21.53 -5.34 3.14
C VAL A 246 20.85 -6.67 3.49
N PHE A 247 19.90 -6.69 4.41
CA PHE A 247 19.20 -7.93 4.80
C PHE A 247 18.30 -8.51 3.69
N LEU A 248 18.03 -7.74 2.62
CA LEU A 248 17.35 -8.20 1.39
C LEU A 248 18.31 -8.45 0.22
N GLY A 249 19.62 -8.37 0.46
CA GLY A 249 20.64 -8.62 -0.56
C GLY A 249 21.08 -7.39 -1.33
N GLY A 250 20.69 -6.20 -0.90
CA GLY A 250 21.21 -4.93 -1.42
C GLY A 250 22.45 -4.46 -0.67
N SER A 251 22.82 -3.17 -0.85
CA SER A 251 23.94 -2.52 -0.19
C SER A 251 23.55 -1.34 0.71
N CYS A 252 22.25 -1.05 0.82
CA CYS A 252 21.79 0.07 1.65
C CYS A 252 21.97 -0.20 3.13
N CYS A 253 22.66 0.71 3.82
CA CYS A 253 22.92 0.68 5.26
C CYS A 253 22.70 2.08 5.84
N CYS A 254 21.44 2.45 6.10
CA CYS A 254 21.11 3.74 6.67
C CYS A 254 21.57 3.85 8.14
N PRO A 255 22.03 5.04 8.59
CA PRO A 255 22.25 5.29 10.01
C PRO A 255 20.99 4.98 10.85
N GLY A 256 21.14 4.20 11.91
CA GLY A 256 20.01 3.76 12.75
C GLY A 256 19.14 2.66 12.15
N GLY A 257 19.53 2.08 11.00
CA GLY A 257 18.80 1.01 10.29
C GLY A 257 17.85 1.55 9.23
N CYS A 258 17.69 0.79 8.14
CA CYS A 258 16.79 1.17 7.05
C CYS A 258 15.32 1.23 7.48
N GLU A 259 14.93 0.43 8.47
CA GLU A 259 13.60 0.40 9.07
C GLU A 259 13.22 1.70 9.78
N ASN A 260 14.20 2.46 10.27
CA ASN A 260 13.99 3.70 11.03
C ASN A 260 14.27 4.96 10.20
N ALA A 261 14.93 4.80 9.05
CA ALA A 261 15.43 5.93 8.27
C ALA A 261 14.33 6.72 7.54
N ASP A 262 13.16 6.11 7.27
CA ASP A 262 12.09 6.66 6.40
C ASP A 262 12.68 7.32 5.12
N ALA A 263 13.76 6.74 4.59
CA ALA A 263 14.53 7.28 3.48
C ALA A 263 13.73 7.19 2.17
N GLY A 264 13.70 8.29 1.42
CA GLY A 264 13.04 8.34 0.11
C GLY A 264 12.80 9.76 -0.37
N PRO A 265 12.30 9.94 -1.60
CA PRO A 265 12.03 11.24 -2.21
C PRO A 265 11.17 12.17 -1.36
N TRP A 266 10.31 11.60 -0.53
CA TRP A 266 9.40 12.35 0.36
C TRP A 266 10.09 13.06 1.53
N ASN A 267 11.37 12.74 1.80
CA ASN A 267 12.17 13.38 2.87
C ASN A 267 13.25 14.32 2.32
N GLU A 268 13.32 14.54 1.01
CA GLU A 268 14.26 15.49 0.44
C GLU A 268 13.85 16.94 0.73
N SER A 269 14.83 17.82 0.97
CA SER A 269 14.62 19.22 1.33
C SER A 269 13.79 20.02 0.30
N THR A 270 13.83 19.61 -0.96
CA THR A 270 13.04 20.20 -2.04
C THR A 270 11.56 19.83 -2.00
N TYR A 271 11.20 18.82 -1.18
CA TYR A 271 9.82 18.34 -1.04
C TYR A 271 9.23 18.69 0.34
N GLN A 272 10.00 19.33 1.22
CA GLN A 272 9.62 19.67 2.60
C GLN A 272 8.53 20.75 2.70
N ASN A 273 7.41 20.61 2.00
CA ASN A 273 6.19 21.30 2.38
C ASN A 273 5.32 20.44 3.32
N LYS A 274 5.97 19.89 4.33
CA LYS A 274 5.29 19.18 5.43
C LYS A 274 4.32 20.10 6.20
N GLN A 275 4.60 21.41 6.20
CA GLN A 275 3.72 22.42 6.79
C GLN A 275 2.36 22.53 6.10
N THR A 276 2.29 22.40 4.78
CA THR A 276 1.01 22.49 4.06
C THR A 276 0.08 21.30 4.30
N PHE A 277 0.62 20.13 4.62
CA PHE A 277 -0.20 18.96 4.94
C PHE A 277 -0.83 19.08 6.35
N ASP A 278 -0.02 19.43 7.34
CA ASP A 278 -0.50 19.65 8.71
C ASP A 278 -1.39 20.92 8.83
N GLU A 279 -1.14 21.97 8.03
CA GLU A 279 -1.96 23.18 7.97
C GLU A 279 -3.25 22.98 7.18
N SER A 280 -3.26 22.17 6.12
CA SER A 280 -4.50 21.85 5.40
C SER A 280 -5.46 20.99 6.24
N LEU A 281 -4.93 20.22 7.20
CA LEU A 281 -5.74 19.49 8.18
C LEU A 281 -6.29 20.40 9.29
N LYS A 282 -5.58 21.51 9.60
CA LYS A 282 -6.00 22.49 10.61
C LYS A 282 -6.95 23.58 10.08
N SER A 283 -7.02 23.78 8.77
CA SER A 283 -7.90 24.79 8.13
C SER A 283 -9.29 24.25 7.78
N LEU A 284 -9.65 23.07 8.28
CA LEU A 284 -10.99 22.48 8.15
C LEU A 284 -11.77 22.54 9.48
N ASP A 285 -11.30 23.36 10.43
CA ASP A 285 -12.04 23.77 11.64
C ASP A 285 -12.98 24.95 11.35
#